data_6ce3a9f7ff62082d0e82bba66ca5ed70
#
_entry.id   6ce3a9f7ff62082d0e82bba66ca5ed70
#
_cell.length_a   1.000
_cell.length_b   1.000
_cell.length_c   1.000
_cell.angle_alpha   90.00
_cell.angle_beta   90.00
_cell.angle_gamma   90.00
#
_symmetry.space_group_name_H-M   'P 1'
#
loop_
_entity.id
_entity.type
_entity.pdbx_description
1 polymer ?
#
loop_
_entity_poly.entity_id
_entity_poly.type
_entity_poly.pdbx_seq_one_letter_code
_entity_poly.pdbx_strand_id
1 'polypeptide(L)'
;MRMLFVASLVVAFAFPFKKNNNAINNNVDNLIAIYIDNSMSMQSHSSEKTLFEDSRTSAMKLVENLNQAQKYVLLSNDRNPENEYPMNKDEMLQRLNEMKTEAPSTSIDDIYNSLAFIKKKNDFNSATLFVYSDFQNNTMASDDFKVDTTIQIVAFPLKSDFQNNIYIDSVWLQSPVLQKN
;
A
#
# COMPACT_ATOMS: atom_id res chain seq x y z
N MET A 1 -40.45 -17.02 -25.83
CA MET A 1 -40.30 -15.84 -24.95
C MET A 1 -39.79 -16.19 -23.53
N ARG A 2 -40.37 -17.16 -22.81
CA ARG A 2 -39.94 -17.51 -21.44
C ARG A 2 -38.45 -17.95 -21.35
N MET A 3 -37.97 -18.71 -22.32
CA MET A 3 -36.55 -19.15 -22.37
C MET A 3 -35.56 -17.99 -22.59
N LEU A 4 -35.92 -17.00 -23.40
CA LEU A 4 -35.06 -15.82 -23.64
C LEU A 4 -34.94 -14.95 -22.37
N PHE A 5 -36.04 -14.85 -21.61
CA PHE A 5 -36.01 -14.12 -20.33
C PHE A 5 -35.10 -14.78 -19.31
N VAL A 6 -35.16 -16.11 -19.15
CA VAL A 6 -34.27 -16.86 -18.25
C VAL A 6 -32.82 -16.76 -18.71
N ALA A 7 -32.54 -16.86 -20.01
CA ALA A 7 -31.18 -16.70 -20.55
C ALA A 7 -30.64 -15.30 -20.30
N SER A 8 -31.44 -14.23 -20.45
CA SER A 8 -31.01 -12.86 -20.18
C SER A 8 -30.71 -12.64 -18.67
N LEU A 9 -31.52 -13.27 -17.83
CA LEU A 9 -31.34 -13.20 -16.38
C LEU A 9 -30.05 -13.89 -15.95
N VAL A 10 -29.72 -15.07 -16.50
CA VAL A 10 -28.47 -15.78 -16.26
C VAL A 10 -27.27 -14.94 -16.72
N VAL A 11 -27.35 -14.30 -17.89
CA VAL A 11 -26.28 -13.42 -18.41
C VAL A 11 -26.12 -12.17 -17.55
N ALA A 12 -27.21 -11.59 -17.03
CA ALA A 12 -27.18 -10.42 -16.16
C ALA A 12 -26.52 -10.72 -14.79
N PHE A 13 -26.69 -11.94 -14.27
CA PHE A 13 -26.06 -12.37 -13.02
C PHE A 13 -24.73 -13.12 -13.20
N ALA A 14 -24.38 -13.50 -14.43
CA ALA A 14 -23.13 -14.20 -14.75
C ALA A 14 -21.93 -13.29 -14.71
N PHE A 15 -21.95 -12.10 -14.09
CA PHE A 15 -20.81 -11.18 -14.01
C PHE A 15 -19.66 -11.70 -14.89
N PRO A 16 -19.56 -11.35 -16.17
CA PRO A 16 -18.46 -11.85 -16.99
C PRO A 16 -17.16 -11.26 -16.43
N PHE A 17 -16.56 -11.98 -15.48
CA PHE A 17 -15.24 -11.65 -14.95
C PHE A 17 -14.26 -11.87 -16.11
N LYS A 18 -14.04 -10.83 -16.88
CA LYS A 18 -12.93 -10.80 -17.81
C LYS A 18 -11.68 -10.78 -16.94
N LYS A 19 -11.05 -11.95 -16.75
CA LYS A 19 -9.73 -12.03 -16.18
C LYS A 19 -8.85 -11.11 -17.02
N ASN A 20 -8.65 -9.90 -16.51
CA ASN A 20 -7.72 -8.98 -17.13
C ASN A 20 -6.35 -9.61 -16.88
N ASN A 21 -5.84 -10.32 -17.88
CA ASN A 21 -4.45 -10.78 -17.92
C ASN A 21 -3.56 -9.54 -18.17
N ASN A 22 -3.75 -8.51 -17.37
CA ASN A 22 -2.70 -7.55 -17.12
C ASN A 22 -1.67 -8.32 -16.29
N ALA A 23 -0.99 -9.25 -16.96
CA ALA A 23 0.33 -9.66 -16.53
C ALA A 23 1.04 -8.35 -16.14
N ILE A 24 1.51 -8.25 -14.92
CA ILE A 24 2.41 -7.20 -14.46
C ILE A 24 3.29 -6.89 -15.65
N ASN A 25 3.18 -5.68 -16.17
CA ASN A 25 3.81 -5.31 -17.43
C ASN A 25 5.32 -5.48 -17.20
N ASN A 26 5.87 -6.60 -17.64
CA ASN A 26 7.30 -6.92 -17.50
C ASN A 26 8.16 -6.06 -18.46
N ASN A 27 7.60 -4.96 -18.96
CA ASN A 27 8.37 -3.99 -19.72
C ASN A 27 9.36 -3.31 -18.77
N VAL A 28 10.60 -3.22 -19.20
CA VAL A 28 11.69 -2.53 -18.49
C VAL A 28 11.34 -1.06 -18.22
N ASP A 29 10.44 -0.49 -19.01
CA ASP A 29 9.94 0.88 -18.88
C ASP A 29 8.83 1.06 -17.83
N ASN A 30 8.43 0.00 -17.12
CA ASN A 30 7.45 0.05 -16.03
C ASN A 30 8.17 0.09 -14.67
N LEU A 31 7.92 1.15 -13.91
CA LEU A 31 8.43 1.30 -12.55
C LEU A 31 7.56 0.51 -11.58
N ILE A 32 8.17 -0.34 -10.77
CA ILE A 32 7.49 -1.05 -9.69
C ILE A 32 7.67 -0.28 -8.39
N ALA A 33 6.59 0.24 -7.86
CA ALA A 33 6.57 0.88 -6.55
C ALA A 33 5.92 -0.05 -5.53
N ILE A 34 6.54 -0.19 -4.37
CA ILE A 34 6.00 -0.92 -3.23
C ILE A 34 5.86 0.08 -2.10
N TYR A 35 4.63 0.28 -1.66
CA TYR A 35 4.32 1.03 -0.46
C TYR A 35 3.98 0.07 0.67
N ILE A 36 4.69 0.21 1.78
CA ILE A 36 4.39 -0.49 3.02
C ILE A 36 4.06 0.56 4.08
N ASP A 37 2.85 0.46 4.59
CA ASP A 37 2.41 1.24 5.74
C ASP A 37 3.23 0.81 6.95
N ASN A 38 4.09 1.69 7.45
CA ASN A 38 4.92 1.45 8.61
C ASN A 38 4.44 2.25 9.84
N SER A 39 3.15 2.61 9.87
CA SER A 39 2.52 3.26 11.02
C SER A 39 2.38 2.32 12.22
N MET A 40 2.10 2.91 13.37
CA MET A 40 1.95 2.18 14.63
C MET A 40 0.81 1.15 14.60
N SER A 41 -0.25 1.37 13.81
CA SER A 41 -1.37 0.42 13.66
C SER A 41 -0.91 -0.92 13.08
N MET A 42 0.11 -0.90 12.22
CA MET A 42 0.70 -2.08 11.60
C MET A 42 1.50 -2.96 12.58
N GLN A 43 1.69 -2.53 13.83
CA GLN A 43 2.23 -3.36 14.90
C GLN A 43 1.18 -4.33 15.49
N SER A 44 -0.09 -4.17 15.13
CA SER A 44 -1.13 -5.13 15.49
C SER A 44 -0.81 -6.52 14.91
N HIS A 45 -1.23 -7.58 15.63
CA HIS A 45 -0.90 -8.94 15.25
C HIS A 45 -1.98 -9.55 14.35
N SER A 46 -1.51 -10.27 13.34
CA SER A 46 -2.27 -11.28 12.60
C SER A 46 -1.60 -12.63 12.92
N SER A 47 -2.24 -13.44 13.78
CA SER A 47 -1.66 -14.68 14.30
C SER A 47 -0.34 -14.48 15.09
N GLU A 48 0.78 -15.02 14.61
CA GLU A 48 2.08 -14.98 15.30
C GLU A 48 2.94 -13.78 14.94
N LYS A 49 2.61 -13.07 13.85
CA LYS A 49 3.39 -11.94 13.31
C LYS A 49 2.59 -10.64 13.38
N THR A 50 3.31 -9.52 13.33
CA THR A 50 2.69 -8.23 13.14
C THR A 50 2.23 -8.05 11.68
N LEU A 51 1.23 -7.19 11.44
CA LEU A 51 0.79 -6.85 10.08
C LEU A 51 1.95 -6.28 9.25
N PHE A 52 2.84 -5.54 9.89
CA PHE A 52 4.04 -5.01 9.25
C PHE A 52 4.99 -6.12 8.79
N GLU A 53 5.27 -7.12 9.63
CA GLU A 53 6.14 -8.25 9.28
C GLU A 53 5.54 -9.11 8.16
N ASP A 54 4.22 -9.29 8.16
CA ASP A 54 3.51 -10.01 7.10
C ASP A 54 3.57 -9.24 5.79
N SER A 55 3.34 -7.92 5.81
CA SER A 55 3.45 -7.07 4.63
C SER A 55 4.85 -7.07 4.05
N ARG A 56 5.87 -6.90 4.90
CA ARG A 56 7.27 -6.95 4.50
C ARG A 56 7.66 -8.29 3.86
N THR A 57 7.27 -9.39 4.51
CA THR A 57 7.53 -10.75 3.99
C THR A 57 6.83 -10.97 2.65
N SER A 58 5.59 -10.51 2.50
CA SER A 58 4.81 -10.62 1.26
C SER A 58 5.40 -9.77 0.13
N ALA A 59 5.84 -8.54 0.45
CA ALA A 59 6.52 -7.66 -0.49
C ALA A 59 7.86 -8.26 -0.97
N MET A 60 8.66 -8.83 -0.06
CA MET A 60 9.91 -9.52 -0.44
C MET A 60 9.65 -10.68 -1.40
N LYS A 61 8.66 -11.54 -1.11
CA LYS A 61 8.26 -12.63 -2.01
C LYS A 61 7.79 -12.13 -3.37
N LEU A 62 7.05 -11.00 -3.40
CA LEU A 62 6.64 -10.37 -4.66
C LEU A 62 7.87 -9.98 -5.47
N VAL A 63 8.83 -9.26 -4.87
CA VAL A 63 10.06 -8.80 -5.53
C VAL A 63 10.88 -9.99 -6.04
N GLU A 64 11.03 -11.05 -5.24
CA GLU A 64 11.75 -12.27 -5.63
C GLU A 64 11.18 -12.92 -6.90
N ASN A 65 9.87 -12.87 -7.09
CA ASN A 65 9.18 -13.45 -8.25
C ASN A 65 9.11 -12.53 -9.48
N LEU A 66 9.48 -11.26 -9.33
CA LEU A 66 9.52 -10.30 -10.44
C LEU A 66 10.84 -10.37 -11.23
N ASN A 67 10.85 -9.79 -12.43
CA ASN A 67 12.01 -9.82 -13.31
C ASN A 67 13.20 -9.03 -12.72
N GLN A 68 14.41 -9.57 -12.90
CA GLN A 68 15.67 -8.94 -12.45
C GLN A 68 15.93 -7.58 -13.12
N ALA A 69 15.49 -7.39 -14.36
CA ALA A 69 15.70 -6.15 -15.12
C ALA A 69 14.78 -5.00 -14.70
N GLN A 70 13.81 -5.25 -13.80
CA GLN A 70 12.84 -4.27 -13.34
C GLN A 70 13.52 -3.22 -12.45
N LYS A 71 12.99 -1.99 -12.46
CA LYS A 71 13.33 -0.95 -11.50
C LYS A 71 12.28 -0.84 -10.42
N TYR A 72 12.72 -0.64 -9.19
CA TYR A 72 11.90 -0.64 -7.99
C TYR A 72 12.04 0.67 -7.24
N VAL A 73 10.97 1.08 -6.56
CA VAL A 73 10.96 2.19 -5.60
C VAL A 73 10.23 1.72 -4.34
N LEU A 74 10.81 1.97 -3.18
CA LEU A 74 10.20 1.72 -1.89
C LEU A 74 9.59 3.02 -1.36
N LEU A 75 8.30 2.99 -1.05
CA LEU A 75 7.57 4.09 -0.45
C LEU A 75 7.10 3.69 0.96
N SER A 76 7.16 4.61 1.88
CA SER A 76 6.76 4.41 3.28
C SER A 76 6.33 5.73 3.90
N ASN A 77 5.74 5.70 5.09
CA ASN A 77 5.23 6.89 5.76
C ASN A 77 6.34 7.86 6.20
N ASP A 78 7.54 7.35 6.49
CA ASP A 78 8.71 8.15 6.90
C ASP A 78 9.37 8.93 5.76
N ARG A 79 8.93 8.68 4.49
CA ARG A 79 9.42 9.38 3.30
C ARG A 79 10.94 9.47 3.26
N ASN A 80 11.62 8.36 3.50
CA ASN A 80 13.08 8.31 3.44
C ASN A 80 13.56 8.58 2.01
N PRO A 81 14.29 9.70 1.75
CA PRO A 81 14.73 10.05 0.39
C PRO A 81 15.57 8.97 -0.28
N GLU A 82 16.31 8.17 0.48
CA GLU A 82 17.13 7.08 -0.06
C GLU A 82 16.29 5.96 -0.67
N ASN A 83 15.03 5.82 -0.26
CA ASN A 83 14.10 4.81 -0.77
C ASN A 83 13.33 5.30 -1.99
N GLU A 84 13.26 6.61 -2.21
CA GLU A 84 12.48 7.24 -3.29
C GLU A 84 13.24 7.34 -4.62
N TYR A 85 14.33 6.60 -4.80
CA TYR A 85 15.05 6.49 -6.06
C TYR A 85 14.85 5.13 -6.71
N PRO A 86 14.80 5.06 -8.06
CA PRO A 86 14.74 3.78 -8.75
C PRO A 86 15.97 2.92 -8.48
N MET A 87 15.77 1.77 -7.86
CA MET A 87 16.81 0.83 -7.46
C MET A 87 16.65 -0.52 -8.18
N ASN A 88 17.67 -1.36 -8.09
CA ASN A 88 17.61 -2.73 -8.60
C ASN A 88 16.93 -3.68 -7.58
N LYS A 89 16.75 -4.94 -7.99
CA LYS A 89 16.08 -5.97 -7.18
C LYS A 89 16.78 -6.25 -5.85
N ASP A 90 18.09 -6.39 -5.87
CA ASP A 90 18.87 -6.78 -4.70
C ASP A 90 18.87 -5.65 -3.65
N GLU A 91 19.01 -4.41 -4.13
CA GLU A 91 18.90 -3.21 -3.30
C GLU A 91 17.50 -3.06 -2.69
N MET A 92 16.44 -3.34 -3.47
CA MET A 92 15.06 -3.33 -2.97
C MET A 92 14.84 -4.35 -1.85
N LEU A 93 15.35 -5.58 -2.01
CA LEU A 93 15.26 -6.62 -0.98
C LEU A 93 16.02 -6.22 0.29
N GLN A 94 17.19 -5.60 0.15
CA GLN A 94 17.94 -5.07 1.29
C GLN A 94 17.16 -3.99 2.02
N ARG A 95 16.61 -2.98 1.30
CA ARG A 95 15.83 -1.89 1.89
C ARG A 95 14.57 -2.40 2.61
N LEU A 96 13.86 -3.35 2.00
CA LEU A 96 12.72 -4.01 2.65
C LEU A 96 13.10 -4.67 3.99
N ASN A 97 14.27 -5.31 4.04
CA ASN A 97 14.75 -5.96 5.26
C ASN A 97 15.14 -4.96 6.37
N GLU A 98 15.60 -3.78 6.00
CA GLU A 98 16.04 -2.72 6.92
C GLU A 98 14.89 -1.84 7.44
N MET A 99 13.67 -1.94 6.85
CA MET A 99 12.51 -1.15 7.25
C MET A 99 12.12 -1.34 8.71
N LYS A 100 11.70 -0.25 9.34
CA LYS A 100 11.19 -0.21 10.73
C LYS A 100 9.79 0.40 10.78
N THR A 101 9.07 0.06 11.86
CA THR A 101 7.75 0.63 12.18
C THR A 101 7.95 1.75 13.17
N GLU A 102 7.78 3.02 12.80
CA GLU A 102 7.89 4.14 13.74
C GLU A 102 7.40 5.48 13.14
N ALA A 103 6.62 5.42 12.07
CA ALA A 103 6.19 6.62 11.37
C ALA A 103 4.72 6.97 11.62
N PRO A 104 4.32 8.25 11.55
CA PRO A 104 2.92 8.64 11.49
C PRO A 104 2.30 8.16 10.18
N SER A 105 0.98 7.96 10.16
CA SER A 105 0.25 7.59 8.93
C SER A 105 0.35 8.68 7.87
N THR A 106 0.43 8.26 6.61
CA THR A 106 0.44 9.15 5.43
C THR A 106 -0.77 8.82 4.56
N SER A 107 -1.35 9.82 3.88
CA SER A 107 -2.46 9.58 2.98
C SER A 107 -2.01 8.87 1.70
N ILE A 108 -2.90 8.07 1.12
CA ILE A 108 -2.62 7.40 -0.15
C ILE A 108 -2.39 8.39 -1.30
N ASP A 109 -3.02 9.57 -1.24
CA ASP A 109 -2.82 10.65 -2.20
C ASP A 109 -1.37 11.13 -2.23
N ASP A 110 -0.78 11.30 -1.05
CA ASP A 110 0.62 11.73 -0.93
C ASP A 110 1.58 10.68 -1.47
N ILE A 111 1.32 9.41 -1.20
CA ILE A 111 2.11 8.28 -1.72
C ILE A 111 2.00 8.21 -3.25
N TYR A 112 0.78 8.35 -3.77
CA TYR A 112 0.53 8.35 -5.20
C TYR A 112 1.22 9.53 -5.90
N ASN A 113 1.12 10.74 -5.34
CA ASN A 113 1.75 11.93 -5.89
C ASN A 113 3.28 11.81 -5.89
N SER A 114 3.86 11.23 -4.83
CA SER A 114 5.29 10.93 -4.78
C SER A 114 5.69 9.97 -5.91
N LEU A 115 4.92 8.88 -6.11
CA LEU A 115 5.18 7.96 -7.21
C LEU A 115 5.06 8.63 -8.59
N ALA A 116 4.01 9.43 -8.80
CA ALA A 116 3.80 10.15 -10.06
C ALA A 116 4.98 11.09 -10.36
N PHE A 117 5.49 11.77 -9.33
CA PHE A 117 6.67 12.63 -9.46
C PHE A 117 7.92 11.81 -9.80
N ILE A 118 8.19 10.69 -9.09
CA ILE A 118 9.37 9.85 -9.34
C ILE A 118 9.31 9.24 -10.74
N LYS A 119 8.13 8.73 -11.16
CA LYS A 119 7.89 8.21 -12.51
C LYS A 119 8.26 9.24 -13.57
N LYS A 120 7.73 10.47 -13.44
CA LYS A 120 7.98 11.56 -14.38
C LYS A 120 9.44 12.00 -14.40
N LYS A 121 10.08 12.13 -13.23
CA LYS A 121 11.48 12.56 -13.10
C LYS A 121 12.47 11.61 -13.77
N ASN A 122 12.14 10.31 -13.81
CA ASN A 122 13.01 9.25 -14.32
C ASN A 122 12.53 8.70 -15.68
N ASP A 123 11.62 9.38 -16.37
CA ASP A 123 11.13 9.08 -17.72
C ASP A 123 10.51 7.66 -17.87
N PHE A 124 9.87 7.14 -16.82
CA PHE A 124 9.12 5.88 -16.93
C PHE A 124 7.77 6.10 -17.59
N ASN A 125 7.43 5.25 -18.56
CA ASN A 125 6.15 5.33 -19.29
C ASN A 125 4.96 4.93 -18.41
N SER A 126 5.15 3.95 -17.52
CA SER A 126 4.10 3.44 -16.62
C SER A 126 4.68 3.10 -15.26
N ALA A 127 3.81 2.96 -14.27
CA ALA A 127 4.17 2.46 -12.95
C ALA A 127 3.09 1.50 -12.41
N THR A 128 3.51 0.57 -11.57
CA THR A 128 2.60 -0.28 -10.78
C THR A 128 2.89 -0.07 -9.31
N LEU A 129 1.89 0.38 -8.56
CA LEU A 129 1.96 0.62 -7.12
C LEU A 129 1.31 -0.54 -6.37
N PHE A 130 2.10 -1.27 -5.62
CA PHE A 130 1.64 -2.29 -4.68
C PHE A 130 1.51 -1.66 -3.29
N VAL A 131 0.30 -1.67 -2.74
CA VAL A 131 -0.03 -1.00 -1.46
C VAL A 131 -0.30 -2.06 -0.40
N TYR A 132 0.51 -2.09 0.64
CA TYR A 132 0.33 -2.93 1.82
C TYR A 132 -0.05 -2.04 3.01
N SER A 133 -1.32 -2.09 3.44
CA SER A 133 -1.85 -1.26 4.54
C SER A 133 -3.06 -1.94 5.18
N ASP A 134 -3.38 -1.55 6.41
CA ASP A 134 -4.65 -1.88 7.07
C ASP A 134 -5.81 -0.94 6.65
N PHE A 135 -5.52 0.03 5.78
CA PHE A 135 -6.49 0.97 5.20
C PHE A 135 -7.40 1.65 6.24
N GLN A 136 -6.82 2.15 7.31
CA GLN A 136 -7.58 2.97 8.27
C GLN A 136 -8.06 4.27 7.61
N ASN A 137 -9.12 4.87 8.17
CA ASN A 137 -9.79 6.05 7.58
C ASN A 137 -8.84 7.23 7.31
N ASN A 138 -7.78 7.40 8.09
CA ASN A 138 -6.78 8.46 7.92
C ASN A 138 -5.81 8.23 6.76
N THR A 139 -5.79 7.02 6.17
CA THR A 139 -4.95 6.67 5.00
C THR A 139 -5.75 6.63 3.70
N MET A 140 -7.07 6.81 3.75
CA MET A 140 -7.92 6.77 2.56
C MET A 140 -7.67 7.96 1.63
N ALA A 141 -7.89 7.73 0.33
CA ALA A 141 -7.80 8.78 -0.67
C ALA A 141 -8.88 9.85 -0.47
N SER A 142 -8.57 11.10 -0.82
CA SER A 142 -9.54 12.20 -0.83
C SER A 142 -10.57 12.04 -1.95
N ASP A 143 -11.74 12.70 -1.80
CA ASP A 143 -12.78 12.70 -2.84
C ASP A 143 -12.32 13.32 -4.17
N ASP A 144 -11.30 14.18 -4.13
CA ASP A 144 -10.73 14.87 -5.31
C ASP A 144 -9.54 14.12 -5.93
N PHE A 145 -9.30 12.87 -5.56
CA PHE A 145 -8.18 12.07 -6.03
C PHE A 145 -8.14 11.92 -7.56
N LYS A 146 -7.11 12.48 -8.19
CA LYS A 146 -6.91 12.41 -9.65
C LYS A 146 -6.01 11.23 -10.02
N VAL A 147 -6.55 10.30 -10.78
CA VAL A 147 -5.83 9.10 -11.23
C VAL A 147 -5.16 9.35 -12.59
N ASP A 148 -3.86 9.09 -12.67
CA ASP A 148 -3.13 8.95 -13.93
C ASP A 148 -3.32 7.51 -14.44
N THR A 149 -3.89 7.34 -15.61
CA THR A 149 -4.17 6.04 -16.22
C THR A 149 -2.93 5.21 -16.52
N THR A 150 -1.75 5.79 -16.45
CA THR A 150 -0.46 5.13 -16.62
C THR A 150 0.09 4.52 -15.32
N ILE A 151 -0.59 4.75 -14.18
CA ILE A 151 -0.26 4.17 -12.87
C ILE A 151 -1.34 3.17 -12.48
N GLN A 152 -0.95 1.90 -12.37
CA GLN A 152 -1.82 0.84 -11.86
C GLN A 152 -1.63 0.70 -10.36
N ILE A 153 -2.73 0.60 -9.60
CA ILE A 153 -2.69 0.34 -8.15
C ILE A 153 -3.17 -1.08 -7.86
N VAL A 154 -2.42 -1.81 -7.04
CA VAL A 154 -2.77 -3.14 -6.54
C VAL A 154 -2.73 -3.08 -5.01
N ALA A 155 -3.90 -3.16 -4.38
CA ALA A 155 -4.03 -3.07 -2.93
C ALA A 155 -4.03 -4.46 -2.26
N PHE A 156 -3.28 -4.58 -1.17
CA PHE A 156 -3.23 -5.74 -0.29
C PHE A 156 -3.74 -5.33 1.10
N PRO A 157 -5.07 -5.43 1.35
CA PRO A 157 -5.62 -5.08 2.64
C PRO A 157 -5.21 -6.09 3.71
N LEU A 158 -4.63 -5.60 4.80
CA LEU A 158 -4.21 -6.38 5.94
C LEU A 158 -5.24 -6.23 7.06
N LYS A 159 -5.55 -7.31 7.74
CA LYS A 159 -6.50 -7.30 8.84
C LYS A 159 -5.87 -7.90 10.08
N SER A 160 -6.04 -7.22 11.20
CA SER A 160 -5.69 -7.75 12.52
C SER A 160 -6.75 -8.75 12.97
N ASP A 161 -6.32 -9.86 13.54
CA ASP A 161 -7.20 -10.84 14.19
C ASP A 161 -7.70 -10.32 15.55
N PHE A 162 -7.03 -9.33 16.13
CA PHE A 162 -7.37 -8.72 17.40
C PHE A 162 -8.05 -7.36 17.18
N GLN A 163 -9.36 -7.30 17.44
CA GLN A 163 -10.15 -6.06 17.32
C GLN A 163 -10.21 -5.24 18.62
N ASN A 164 -9.39 -5.55 19.62
CA ASN A 164 -9.39 -4.82 20.88
C ASN A 164 -8.55 -3.55 20.77
N ASN A 165 -9.16 -2.48 20.30
CA ASN A 165 -8.56 -1.14 20.35
C ASN A 165 -8.72 -0.56 21.75
N ILE A 166 -7.60 -0.27 22.40
CA ILE A 166 -7.58 0.54 23.63
C ILE A 166 -7.37 2.00 23.21
N TYR A 167 -8.28 2.86 23.61
CA TYR A 167 -8.16 4.31 23.41
C TYR A 167 -8.32 5.03 24.73
N ILE A 168 -7.69 6.20 24.84
CA ILE A 168 -7.88 7.09 25.99
C ILE A 168 -9.10 7.96 25.67
N ASP A 169 -10.21 7.71 26.37
CA ASP A 169 -11.45 8.48 26.21
C ASP A 169 -11.31 9.89 26.80
N SER A 170 -10.71 9.99 27.97
CA SER A 170 -10.52 11.27 28.63
C SER A 170 -9.30 11.28 29.55
N VAL A 171 -8.65 12.43 29.65
CA VAL A 171 -7.55 12.68 30.59
C VAL A 171 -7.90 13.93 31.40
N TRP A 172 -7.86 13.82 32.73
CA TRP A 172 -8.02 14.96 33.59
C TRP A 172 -6.89 15.03 34.62
N LEU A 173 -6.55 16.25 35.01
CA LEU A 173 -5.59 16.50 36.08
C LEU A 173 -6.33 16.52 37.41
N GLN A 174 -5.86 15.75 38.37
CA GLN A 174 -6.42 15.66 39.71
C GLN A 174 -6.18 16.96 40.54
N SER A 175 -5.20 17.78 40.12
CA SER A 175 -4.92 19.08 40.73
C SER A 175 -4.72 20.14 39.66
N PRO A 176 -5.61 21.16 39.60
CA PRO A 176 -5.48 22.24 38.62
C PRO A 176 -4.48 23.34 39.03
N VAL A 177 -3.80 23.23 40.16
CA VAL A 177 -2.89 24.24 40.66
C VAL A 177 -1.49 23.68 40.84
N LEU A 178 -0.58 24.12 39.99
CA LEU A 178 0.86 24.02 40.27
C LEU A 178 1.18 24.94 41.46
N GLN A 179 1.35 24.37 42.63
CA GLN A 179 1.94 25.13 43.74
C GLN A 179 3.39 25.45 43.36
N LYS A 180 3.64 26.72 43.07
CA LYS A 180 4.98 27.25 42.86
C LYS A 180 5.63 27.37 44.24
N ASN A 181 6.60 26.53 44.57
CA ASN A 181 7.52 26.72 45.67
C ASN A 181 8.52 27.83 45.34
#